data_58feb3fd5e3ad55f7c458608e5ba212f
#
_entry.id   58feb3fd5e3ad55f7c458608e5ba212f
#
_cell.length_a   1.000
_cell.length_b   1.000
_cell.length_c   1.000
_cell.angle_alpha   90.00
_cell.angle_beta   90.00
_cell.angle_gamma   90.00
#
_symmetry.space_group_name_H-M   'P 1'
#
loop_
_entity.id
_entity.type
_entity.pdbx_description
1 polymer ?
#
loop_
_entity_poly.entity_id
_entity_poly.type
_entity_poly.pdbx_seq_one_letter_code
_entity_poly.pdbx_strand_id
1 'polypeptide(L)'
;MANEEIMTNEQDNTVYIQTIQELKENSVDRKIYDKLKGERDMLIKSLANGDTLEASKDVQVRSLADCKADFLTKTTSQCEYMEKVLALRDAAMREGQSDPFVAEGHHVKPTAYDYQRAQEIADIYRECLDYADGDDQIFMNEINRRIR
;
A
#
# COMPACT_ATOMS: atom_id res chain seq x y z
N MET A 1 -58.62 -0.37 -26.15
CA MET A 1 -58.30 -0.70 -24.73
C MET A 1 -57.24 -1.79 -24.52
N ALA A 2 -56.73 -2.44 -25.57
CA ALA A 2 -55.70 -3.50 -25.43
C ALA A 2 -54.24 -2.99 -25.55
N ASN A 3 -54.03 -1.74 -25.99
CA ASN A 3 -52.67 -1.21 -26.21
C ASN A 3 -52.05 -0.51 -25.00
N GLU A 4 -52.83 -0.10 -23.99
CA GLU A 4 -52.31 0.58 -22.79
C GLU A 4 -51.74 -0.41 -21.75
N GLU A 5 -52.30 -1.62 -21.65
CA GLU A 5 -51.78 -2.63 -20.72
C GLU A 5 -50.44 -3.24 -21.17
N ILE A 6 -50.14 -3.25 -22.46
CA ILE A 6 -48.90 -3.76 -23.00
C ILE A 6 -47.76 -2.77 -22.76
N MET A 7 -48.03 -1.45 -22.86
CA MET A 7 -47.00 -0.40 -22.62
C MET A 7 -46.58 -0.30 -21.16
N THR A 8 -47.47 -0.49 -20.19
CA THR A 8 -47.13 -0.48 -18.76
C THR A 8 -46.25 -1.66 -18.38
N ASN A 9 -46.43 -2.82 -19.00
CA ASN A 9 -45.63 -4.00 -18.70
C ASN A 9 -44.23 -3.96 -19.27
N GLU A 10 -43.99 -3.26 -20.38
CA GLU A 10 -42.65 -3.03 -20.93
C GLU A 10 -41.86 -1.97 -20.13
N GLN A 11 -42.51 -0.93 -19.65
CA GLN A 11 -41.89 0.10 -18.80
C GLN A 11 -41.50 -0.48 -17.43
N ASP A 12 -42.34 -1.29 -16.81
CA ASP A 12 -42.01 -1.95 -15.55
C ASP A 12 -40.82 -2.92 -15.72
N ASN A 13 -40.73 -3.67 -16.81
CA ASN A 13 -39.61 -4.55 -17.08
C ASN A 13 -38.28 -3.79 -17.27
N THR A 14 -38.28 -2.63 -17.92
CA THR A 14 -37.04 -1.82 -18.07
C THR A 14 -36.57 -1.30 -16.75
N VAL A 15 -37.45 -0.85 -15.85
CA VAL A 15 -37.10 -0.40 -14.49
C VAL A 15 -36.53 -1.56 -13.67
N TYR A 16 -37.10 -2.74 -13.74
CA TYR A 16 -36.57 -3.93 -13.05
C TYR A 16 -35.17 -4.32 -13.57
N ILE A 17 -34.95 -4.27 -14.88
CA ILE A 17 -33.64 -4.56 -15.47
C ILE A 17 -32.58 -3.54 -15.01
N GLN A 18 -32.92 -2.26 -15.00
CA GLN A 18 -32.03 -1.19 -14.50
C GLN A 18 -31.71 -1.40 -13.02
N THR A 19 -32.71 -1.67 -12.19
CA THR A 19 -32.50 -1.92 -10.76
C THR A 19 -31.62 -3.14 -10.51
N ILE A 20 -31.77 -4.21 -11.30
CA ILE A 20 -30.92 -5.41 -11.21
C ILE A 20 -29.48 -5.09 -11.63
N GLN A 21 -29.28 -4.25 -12.64
CA GLN A 21 -27.95 -3.81 -13.07
C GLN A 21 -27.27 -2.97 -11.97
N GLU A 22 -27.96 -1.98 -11.42
CA GLU A 22 -27.47 -1.16 -10.31
C GLU A 22 -27.14 -1.99 -9.07
N LEU A 23 -27.98 -2.98 -8.74
CA LEU A 23 -27.72 -3.90 -7.63
C LEU A 23 -26.49 -4.79 -7.89
N LYS A 24 -26.25 -5.21 -9.13
CA LYS A 24 -25.05 -5.98 -9.49
C LYS A 24 -23.79 -5.14 -9.44
N GLU A 25 -23.85 -3.89 -9.91
CA GLU A 25 -22.69 -2.96 -9.88
C GLU A 25 -22.33 -2.52 -8.46
N ASN A 26 -23.32 -2.38 -7.59
CA ASN A 26 -23.13 -1.95 -6.20
C ASN A 26 -23.03 -3.14 -5.20
N SER A 27 -23.21 -4.38 -5.64
CA SER A 27 -23.10 -5.54 -4.77
C SER A 27 -21.68 -6.11 -4.78
N VAL A 28 -21.11 -6.25 -3.62
CA VAL A 28 -19.85 -7.00 -3.45
C VAL A 28 -20.15 -8.49 -3.62
N ASP A 29 -19.35 -9.19 -4.42
CA ASP A 29 -19.46 -10.66 -4.54
C ASP A 29 -19.45 -11.29 -3.15
N ARG A 30 -20.41 -12.17 -2.89
CA ARG A 30 -20.59 -12.84 -1.60
C ARG A 30 -19.31 -13.53 -1.13
N LYS A 31 -18.54 -14.11 -2.04
CA LYS A 31 -17.25 -14.74 -1.71
C LYS A 31 -16.22 -13.73 -1.20
N ILE A 32 -16.17 -12.54 -1.80
CA ILE A 32 -15.29 -11.46 -1.38
C ILE A 32 -15.75 -10.92 -0.01
N TYR A 33 -17.05 -10.74 0.17
CA TYR A 33 -17.61 -10.32 1.47
C TYR A 33 -17.31 -11.33 2.58
N ASP A 34 -17.55 -12.62 2.33
CA ASP A 34 -17.30 -13.68 3.33
C ASP A 34 -15.81 -13.78 3.67
N LYS A 35 -14.92 -13.59 2.69
CA LYS A 35 -13.47 -13.54 2.90
C LYS A 35 -13.07 -12.34 3.78
N LEU A 36 -13.52 -11.14 3.43
CA LEU A 36 -13.23 -9.91 4.20
C LEU A 36 -13.81 -9.99 5.62
N LYS A 37 -15.00 -10.58 5.78
CA LYS A 37 -15.60 -10.83 7.09
C LYS A 37 -14.75 -11.79 7.92
N GLY A 38 -14.25 -12.86 7.32
CA GLY A 38 -13.34 -13.81 7.98
C GLY A 38 -12.03 -13.16 8.41
N GLU A 39 -11.43 -12.35 7.56
CA GLU A 39 -10.21 -11.58 7.87
C GLU A 39 -10.46 -10.59 9.02
N ARG A 40 -11.56 -9.84 8.97
CA ARG A 40 -11.95 -8.94 10.06
C ARG A 40 -12.12 -9.67 11.39
N ASP A 41 -12.82 -10.82 11.37
CA ASP A 41 -13.10 -11.59 12.59
C ASP A 41 -11.82 -12.20 13.17
N MET A 42 -10.85 -12.60 12.32
CA MET A 42 -9.52 -13.01 12.75
C MET A 42 -8.73 -11.86 13.39
N LEU A 43 -8.74 -10.68 12.77
CA LEU A 43 -8.10 -9.48 13.30
C LEU A 43 -8.69 -9.06 14.65
N ILE A 44 -10.01 -9.09 14.80
CA ILE A 44 -10.67 -8.77 16.07
C ILE A 44 -10.28 -9.79 17.14
N LYS A 45 -10.22 -11.08 16.81
CA LYS A 45 -9.80 -12.12 17.76
C LYS A 45 -8.35 -11.96 18.19
N SER A 46 -7.43 -11.63 17.25
CA SER A 46 -6.02 -11.41 17.59
C SER A 46 -5.85 -10.19 18.50
N LEU A 47 -6.57 -9.09 18.23
CA LEU A 47 -6.60 -7.91 19.09
C LEU A 47 -7.18 -8.20 20.49
N ALA A 48 -8.26 -8.98 20.56
CA ALA A 48 -8.91 -9.34 21.83
C ALA A 48 -8.04 -10.27 22.69
N ASN A 49 -7.23 -11.11 22.07
CA ASN A 49 -6.31 -12.02 22.76
C ASN A 49 -4.99 -11.34 23.18
N GLY A 50 -4.80 -10.04 22.89
CA GLY A 50 -3.55 -9.34 23.19
C GLY A 50 -2.37 -9.83 22.34
N ASP A 51 -2.63 -10.65 21.33
CA ASP A 51 -1.64 -10.95 20.32
C ASP A 51 -1.37 -9.63 19.56
N THR A 52 -0.22 -9.05 19.84
CA THR A 52 0.32 -8.07 18.89
C THR A 52 0.27 -8.75 17.55
N LEU A 53 -0.44 -8.12 16.59
CA LEU A 53 -0.41 -8.57 15.21
C LEU A 53 1.05 -8.74 14.82
N GLU A 54 1.58 -9.96 14.95
CA GLU A 54 2.77 -10.31 14.23
C GLU A 54 2.35 -10.17 12.76
N ALA A 55 2.71 -9.01 12.20
CA ALA A 55 2.58 -8.76 10.78
C ALA A 55 3.07 -10.02 10.09
N SER A 56 2.22 -10.56 9.22
CA SER A 56 2.35 -11.81 8.47
C SER A 56 3.76 -12.36 8.45
N LYS A 57 3.96 -13.53 9.05
CA LYS A 57 5.24 -14.22 9.34
C LYS A 57 6.14 -14.53 8.14
N ASP A 58 5.85 -13.99 6.96
CA ASP A 58 6.64 -14.24 5.74
C ASP A 58 7.45 -13.04 5.24
N VAL A 59 7.45 -11.92 5.95
CA VAL A 59 8.51 -10.95 5.73
C VAL A 59 9.75 -11.50 6.44
N GLN A 60 10.52 -12.31 5.73
CA GLN A 60 11.87 -12.66 6.16
C GLN A 60 12.59 -11.35 6.47
N VAL A 61 12.77 -11.08 7.76
CA VAL A 61 13.50 -9.90 8.22
C VAL A 61 14.93 -10.06 7.73
N ARG A 62 15.22 -9.47 6.57
CA ARG A 62 16.56 -9.52 5.97
C ARG A 62 17.54 -8.84 6.92
N SER A 63 18.70 -9.46 7.09
CA SER A 63 19.79 -8.86 7.86
C SER A 63 20.35 -7.63 7.12
N LEU A 64 21.03 -6.73 7.82
CA LEU A 64 21.70 -5.60 7.18
C LEU A 64 22.75 -6.07 6.16
N ALA A 65 23.44 -7.19 6.43
CA ALA A 65 24.42 -7.77 5.51
C ALA A 65 23.75 -8.24 4.20
N ASP A 66 22.59 -8.88 4.29
CA ASP A 66 21.84 -9.34 3.12
C ASP A 66 21.29 -8.14 2.32
N CYS A 67 20.79 -7.10 3.00
CA CYS A 67 20.34 -5.87 2.35
C CYS A 67 21.49 -5.14 1.64
N LYS A 68 22.67 -5.11 2.24
CA LYS A 68 23.88 -4.54 1.60
C LYS A 68 24.29 -5.32 0.38
N ALA A 69 24.28 -6.66 0.45
CA ALA A 69 24.61 -7.53 -0.68
C ALA A 69 23.61 -7.33 -1.83
N ASP A 70 22.32 -7.29 -1.52
CA ASP A 70 21.24 -7.04 -2.49
C ASP A 70 21.34 -5.65 -3.13
N PHE A 71 21.65 -4.62 -2.34
CA PHE A 71 21.83 -3.24 -2.83
C PHE A 71 22.97 -3.13 -3.87
N LEU A 72 24.04 -3.91 -3.72
CA LEU A 72 25.16 -3.96 -4.65
C LEU A 72 24.85 -4.71 -5.96
N THR A 73 23.73 -5.41 -6.03
CA THR A 73 23.30 -6.07 -7.27
C THR A 73 22.74 -5.04 -8.27
N LYS A 74 22.87 -5.34 -9.56
CA LYS A 74 22.37 -4.46 -10.62
C LYS A 74 20.84 -4.31 -10.50
N THR A 75 20.37 -3.08 -10.48
CA THR A 75 18.94 -2.74 -10.54
C THR A 75 18.51 -2.48 -11.97
N THR A 76 17.29 -2.85 -12.32
CA THR A 76 16.73 -2.69 -13.66
C THR A 76 15.74 -1.52 -13.74
N SER A 77 15.19 -1.09 -12.63
CA SER A 77 14.18 -0.03 -12.55
C SER A 77 14.41 0.92 -11.36
N GLN A 78 13.79 2.09 -11.42
CA GLN A 78 13.81 3.08 -10.32
C GLN A 78 13.03 2.56 -9.10
N CYS A 79 11.92 1.87 -9.34
CA CYS A 79 11.15 1.25 -8.28
C CYS A 79 11.99 0.21 -7.53
N GLU A 80 12.63 -0.73 -8.24
CA GLU A 80 13.51 -1.74 -7.65
C GLU A 80 14.66 -1.11 -6.86
N TYR A 81 15.28 -0.06 -7.40
CA TYR A 81 16.33 0.68 -6.69
C TYR A 81 15.82 1.26 -5.38
N MET A 82 14.64 1.90 -5.40
CA MET A 82 14.09 2.55 -4.22
C MET A 82 13.64 1.54 -3.17
N GLU A 83 13.08 0.41 -3.58
CA GLU A 83 12.79 -0.70 -2.67
C GLU A 83 14.03 -1.20 -1.93
N LYS A 84 15.16 -1.37 -2.63
CA LYS A 84 16.44 -1.76 -2.02
C LYS A 84 16.97 -0.69 -1.07
N VAL A 85 16.86 0.59 -1.43
CA VAL A 85 17.26 1.71 -0.55
C VAL A 85 16.44 1.72 0.74
N LEU A 86 15.11 1.57 0.65
CA LEU A 86 14.23 1.52 1.82
C LEU A 86 14.47 0.29 2.67
N ALA A 87 14.66 -0.88 2.06
CA ALA A 87 15.00 -2.10 2.79
C ALA A 87 16.32 -1.98 3.55
N LEU A 88 17.33 -1.36 2.92
CA LEU A 88 18.63 -1.10 3.56
C LEU A 88 18.50 -0.12 4.72
N ARG A 89 17.74 0.96 4.55
CA ARG A 89 17.42 1.93 5.60
C ARG A 89 16.77 1.25 6.80
N ASP A 90 15.72 0.49 6.55
CA ASP A 90 14.96 -0.17 7.61
C ASP A 90 15.80 -1.23 8.35
N ALA A 91 16.70 -1.92 7.65
CA ALA A 91 17.66 -2.85 8.27
C ALA A 91 18.70 -2.10 9.14
N ALA A 92 19.24 -0.98 8.66
CA ALA A 92 20.20 -0.16 9.41
C ALA A 92 19.56 0.42 10.68
N MET A 93 18.34 0.95 10.58
CA MET A 93 17.59 1.48 11.72
C MET A 93 17.29 0.42 12.79
N ARG A 94 16.96 -0.81 12.38
CA ARG A 94 16.75 -1.94 13.30
C ARG A 94 18.02 -2.35 14.05
N GLU A 95 19.18 -2.23 13.42
CA GLU A 95 20.48 -2.48 14.06
C GLU A 95 20.98 -1.28 14.89
N GLY A 96 20.18 -0.21 15.03
CA GLY A 96 20.54 0.97 15.82
C GLY A 96 21.55 1.90 15.15
N GLN A 97 21.73 1.77 13.83
CA GLN A 97 22.53 2.71 13.05
C GLN A 97 21.77 4.02 12.81
N SER A 98 22.47 5.10 12.50
CA SER A 98 21.85 6.36 12.12
C SER A 98 21.07 6.22 10.81
N ASP A 99 19.99 7.01 10.68
CA ASP A 99 19.17 7.01 9.49
C ASP A 99 19.98 7.52 8.28
N PRO A 100 20.17 6.70 7.22
CA PRO A 100 20.94 7.12 6.05
C PRO A 100 20.29 8.27 5.25
N PHE A 101 19.01 8.60 5.51
CA PHE A 101 18.37 9.77 4.90
C PHE A 101 18.63 11.08 5.65
N VAL A 102 19.25 10.99 6.80
CA VAL A 102 19.68 12.18 7.56
C VAL A 102 21.09 12.54 7.13
N ALA A 103 21.27 13.75 6.61
CA ALA A 103 22.59 14.24 6.24
C ALA A 103 23.44 14.45 7.50
N GLU A 104 24.47 13.64 7.68
CA GLU A 104 25.50 13.86 8.69
C GLU A 104 26.53 14.86 8.14
N GLY A 105 26.34 16.13 8.44
CA GLY A 105 27.38 17.15 8.21
C GLY A 105 28.51 17.01 9.24
N HIS A 106 29.74 17.28 8.86
CA HIS A 106 30.92 17.12 9.71
C HIS A 106 30.87 17.89 11.04
N HIS A 107 29.93 18.80 11.24
CA HIS A 107 29.78 19.64 12.44
C HIS A 107 28.33 19.80 12.93
N VAL A 108 27.38 19.21 12.28
CA VAL A 108 25.95 19.35 12.65
C VAL A 108 25.40 17.98 13.04
N LYS A 109 25.02 17.84 14.31
CA LYS A 109 24.28 16.64 14.73
C LYS A 109 22.85 16.75 14.24
N PRO A 110 22.26 15.68 13.68
CA PRO A 110 20.87 15.66 13.29
C PRO A 110 19.97 16.02 14.47
N THR A 111 18.97 16.83 14.22
CA THR A 111 17.95 17.22 15.18
C THR A 111 16.75 16.25 15.13
N ALA A 112 15.87 16.32 16.12
CA ALA A 112 14.62 15.58 16.08
C ALA A 112 13.79 15.91 14.82
N TYR A 113 13.87 17.15 14.33
CA TYR A 113 13.22 17.58 13.10
C TYR A 113 13.78 16.88 11.86
N ASP A 114 15.11 16.70 11.78
CA ASP A 114 15.76 16.02 10.66
C ASP A 114 15.32 14.56 10.58
N TYR A 115 15.22 13.88 11.73
CA TYR A 115 14.71 12.50 11.79
C TYR A 115 13.23 12.41 11.39
N GLN A 116 12.40 13.35 11.86
CA GLN A 116 11.01 13.40 11.46
C GLN A 116 10.88 13.62 9.94
N ARG A 117 11.67 14.54 9.39
CA ARG A 117 11.67 14.83 7.96
C ARG A 117 12.14 13.63 7.12
N ALA A 118 13.17 12.92 7.58
CA ALA A 118 13.64 11.70 6.94
C ALA A 118 12.56 10.62 6.94
N GLN A 119 11.80 10.50 8.03
CA GLN A 119 10.68 9.56 8.10
C GLN A 119 9.56 9.95 7.12
N GLU A 120 9.15 11.22 7.09
CA GLU A 120 8.15 11.71 6.14
C GLU A 120 8.53 11.42 4.68
N ILE A 121 9.81 11.64 4.33
CA ILE A 121 10.33 11.33 2.99
C ILE A 121 10.25 9.83 2.70
N ALA A 122 10.68 8.99 3.65
CA ALA A 122 10.61 7.54 3.49
C ALA A 122 9.17 7.04 3.29
N ASP A 123 8.22 7.62 4.03
CA ASP A 123 6.81 7.25 3.91
C ASP A 123 6.22 7.69 2.57
N ILE A 124 6.58 8.89 2.07
CA ILE A 124 6.21 9.34 0.72
C ILE A 124 6.74 8.37 -0.35
N TYR A 125 8.00 7.91 -0.23
CA TYR A 125 8.55 6.93 -1.17
C TYR A 125 7.81 5.60 -1.13
N ARG A 126 7.44 5.09 0.05
CA ARG A 126 6.64 3.86 0.17
C ARG A 126 5.29 4.00 -0.50
N GLU A 127 4.57 5.08 -0.20
CA GLU A 127 3.27 5.35 -0.82
C GLU A 127 3.37 5.48 -2.35
N CYS A 128 4.46 6.08 -2.86
CA CYS A 128 4.66 6.19 -4.31
C CYS A 128 4.98 4.84 -4.95
N LEU A 129 5.74 3.97 -4.28
CA LEU A 129 6.01 2.61 -4.74
C LEU A 129 4.72 1.78 -4.79
N ASP A 130 3.94 1.81 -3.72
CA ASP A 130 2.66 1.11 -3.64
C ASP A 130 1.68 1.59 -4.74
N TYR A 131 1.64 2.90 -4.99
CA TYR A 131 0.80 3.48 -6.04
C TYR A 131 1.26 3.13 -7.45
N ALA A 132 2.57 3.06 -7.67
CA ALA A 132 3.17 2.81 -8.97
C ALA A 132 3.06 1.34 -9.42
N ASP A 133 2.92 0.41 -8.48
CA ASP A 133 2.84 -1.05 -8.74
C ASP A 133 3.93 -1.54 -9.72
N GLY A 134 5.16 -1.04 -9.56
CA GLY A 134 6.32 -1.37 -10.38
C GLY A 134 6.48 -0.56 -11.66
N ASP A 135 5.60 0.41 -11.96
CA ASP A 135 5.74 1.32 -13.11
C ASP A 135 6.61 2.52 -12.75
N ASP A 136 7.81 2.58 -13.34
CA ASP A 136 8.79 3.64 -13.10
C ASP A 136 8.30 5.04 -13.51
N GLN A 137 7.48 5.14 -14.55
CA GLN A 137 6.96 6.43 -15.03
C GLN A 137 5.94 7.00 -14.03
N ILE A 138 5.04 6.16 -13.54
CA ILE A 138 4.05 6.54 -12.52
C ILE A 138 4.77 6.92 -11.24
N PHE A 139 5.74 6.12 -10.81
CA PHE A 139 6.57 6.39 -9.63
C PHE A 139 7.24 7.77 -9.71
N MET A 140 7.97 8.04 -10.78
CA MET A 140 8.69 9.32 -10.95
C MET A 140 7.74 10.52 -11.01
N ASN A 141 6.56 10.37 -11.62
CA ASN A 141 5.57 11.43 -11.66
C ASN A 141 5.01 11.74 -10.26
N GLU A 142 4.70 10.71 -9.46
CA GLU A 142 4.21 10.88 -8.09
C GLU A 142 5.28 11.49 -7.17
N ILE A 143 6.53 11.05 -7.26
CA ILE A 143 7.65 11.64 -6.51
C ILE A 143 7.78 13.13 -6.82
N ASN A 144 7.83 13.50 -8.10
CA ASN A 144 7.95 14.90 -8.51
C ASN A 144 6.76 15.77 -8.08
N ARG A 145 5.59 15.17 -7.90
CA ARG A 145 4.40 15.86 -7.42
C ARG A 145 4.43 16.12 -5.91
N ARG A 146 4.93 15.16 -5.12
CA ARG A 146 4.86 15.19 -3.64
C ARG A 146 6.09 15.77 -2.97
N ILE A 147 7.27 15.59 -3.56
CA ILE A 147 8.53 16.14 -3.04
C ILE A 147 8.83 17.44 -3.80
N ARG A 148 8.37 18.55 -3.23
CA ARG A 148 8.71 19.91 -3.68
C ARG A 148 9.37 20.69 -2.55
#